data_20394d9fd5b44c2fdb27fbba36729a2e
#
_entry.id   20394d9fd5b44c2fdb27fbba36729a2e
#
_cell.length_a   1.000
_cell.length_b   1.000
_cell.length_c   1.000
_cell.angle_alpha   90.00
_cell.angle_beta   90.00
_cell.angle_gamma   90.00
#
_symmetry.space_group_name_H-M   'P 1'
#
loop_
_entity.id
_entity.type
_entity.pdbx_description
1 polymer ?
#
loop_
_entity_poly.entity_id
_entity_poly.type
_entity_poly.pdbx_seq_one_letter_code
_entity_poly.pdbx_strand_id
1 'polypeptide(L)'
;MPRKSTFLAWILRMPLIKRWALMFCVKPENIAEHSHQVAIVAHLLAVIKNKKFQGNINPDRVATIALYHEASETRYGDIVSPTKYANAEIAREFKKIEYLAEKECLDSLPEEFQDIFADIIVQDNV
;
A
#
# COMPACT_ATOMS: atom_id res chain seq x y z
N MET A 1 12.02 -28.69 -7.70
CA MET A 1 11.56 -27.57 -8.51
C MET A 1 11.36 -26.34 -7.63
N PRO A 2 11.85 -25.18 -8.03
CA PRO A 2 11.57 -23.96 -7.27
C PRO A 2 10.07 -23.66 -7.24
N ARG A 3 9.61 -23.21 -6.10
CA ARG A 3 8.21 -22.82 -5.90
C ARG A 3 7.89 -21.59 -6.77
N LYS A 4 6.78 -21.62 -7.48
CA LYS A 4 6.34 -20.46 -8.27
C LYS A 4 5.85 -19.36 -7.34
N SER A 5 6.33 -18.14 -7.57
CA SER A 5 5.86 -16.97 -6.87
C SER A 5 4.58 -16.45 -7.51
N THR A 6 3.59 -16.09 -6.69
CA THR A 6 2.35 -15.46 -7.13
C THR A 6 2.32 -13.96 -6.84
N PHE A 7 3.42 -13.38 -6.37
CA PHE A 7 3.51 -11.98 -5.95
C PHE A 7 3.01 -11.02 -7.02
N LEU A 8 3.57 -11.11 -8.24
CA LEU A 8 3.16 -10.20 -9.32
C LEU A 8 1.70 -10.41 -9.75
N ALA A 9 1.22 -11.65 -9.68
CA ALA A 9 -0.18 -11.92 -10.01
C ALA A 9 -1.13 -11.16 -9.08
N TRP A 10 -0.77 -10.99 -7.81
CA TRP A 10 -1.55 -10.20 -6.86
C TRP A 10 -1.33 -8.70 -7.05
N ILE A 11 -0.08 -8.24 -7.08
CA ILE A 11 0.25 -6.80 -7.19
C ILE A 11 -0.34 -6.19 -8.46
N LEU A 12 -0.29 -6.90 -9.57
CA LEU A 12 -0.81 -6.37 -10.85
C LEU A 12 -2.33 -6.33 -10.92
N ARG A 13 -3.03 -6.74 -9.85
CA ARG A 13 -4.47 -6.49 -9.70
C ARG A 13 -4.80 -5.06 -9.27
N MET A 14 -3.82 -4.28 -8.82
CA MET A 14 -4.06 -2.93 -8.33
C MET A 14 -4.87 -2.05 -9.30
N PRO A 15 -4.65 -2.09 -10.63
CA PRO A 15 -5.48 -1.31 -11.55
C PRO A 15 -6.96 -1.72 -11.60
N LEU A 16 -7.29 -2.91 -11.10
CA LEU A 16 -8.67 -3.41 -11.07
C LEU A 16 -9.43 -2.95 -9.82
N ILE A 17 -8.74 -2.41 -8.82
CA ILE A 17 -9.33 -2.01 -7.54
C ILE A 17 -9.70 -0.53 -7.63
N LYS A 18 -10.98 -0.24 -7.72
CA LYS A 18 -11.50 1.13 -7.85
C LYS A 18 -11.54 1.82 -6.49
N ARG A 19 -11.20 3.10 -6.48
CA ARG A 19 -11.35 3.97 -5.32
C ARG A 19 -12.72 4.66 -5.37
N TRP A 20 -13.12 5.21 -4.22
CA TRP A 20 -14.36 5.99 -4.08
C TRP A 20 -15.61 5.18 -4.39
N ALA A 21 -15.65 3.92 -3.94
CA ALA A 21 -16.85 3.10 -4.01
C ALA A 21 -18.03 3.83 -3.36
N LEU A 22 -19.22 3.71 -3.95
CA LEU A 22 -20.45 4.37 -3.51
C LEU A 22 -20.44 5.91 -3.64
N MET A 23 -19.46 6.46 -4.37
CA MET A 23 -19.34 7.90 -4.62
C MET A 23 -19.43 8.21 -6.10
N PHE A 24 -19.98 9.38 -6.44
CA PHE A 24 -19.92 9.89 -7.80
C PHE A 24 -18.50 10.41 -8.06
N CYS A 25 -17.91 9.99 -9.18
CA CYS A 25 -16.59 10.45 -9.59
C CYS A 25 -16.65 11.04 -10.99
N VAL A 26 -16.02 12.20 -11.16
CA VAL A 26 -15.90 12.81 -12.50
C VAL A 26 -15.01 11.93 -13.38
N LYS A 27 -13.93 11.40 -12.80
CA LYS A 27 -13.03 10.47 -13.47
C LYS A 27 -12.81 9.26 -12.56
N PRO A 28 -13.09 8.03 -13.03
CA PRO A 28 -12.78 6.85 -12.25
C PRO A 28 -11.29 6.77 -11.89
N GLU A 29 -10.99 6.37 -10.67
CA GLU A 29 -9.64 6.22 -10.16
C GLU A 29 -9.46 4.82 -9.60
N ASN A 30 -8.30 4.22 -9.82
CA ASN A 30 -7.93 2.93 -9.24
C ASN A 30 -6.73 3.09 -8.30
N ILE A 31 -6.45 2.05 -7.50
CA ILE A 31 -5.38 2.15 -6.50
C ILE A 31 -3.98 2.17 -7.10
N ALA A 32 -3.78 1.68 -8.33
CA ALA A 32 -2.49 1.78 -9.00
C ALA A 32 -2.19 3.23 -9.37
N GLU A 33 -3.15 3.95 -9.96
CA GLU A 33 -3.01 5.38 -10.27
C GLU A 33 -2.80 6.19 -9.00
N HIS A 34 -3.57 5.90 -7.96
CA HIS A 34 -3.44 6.57 -6.66
C HIS A 34 -2.04 6.36 -6.07
N SER A 35 -1.56 5.13 -6.04
CA SER A 35 -0.24 4.81 -5.49
C SER A 35 0.90 5.49 -6.26
N HIS A 36 0.76 5.57 -7.59
CA HIS A 36 1.71 6.30 -8.43
C HIS A 36 1.76 7.78 -8.06
N GLN A 37 0.60 8.43 -7.94
CA GLN A 37 0.52 9.85 -7.58
C GLN A 37 1.03 10.10 -6.16
N VAL A 38 0.67 9.24 -5.20
CA VAL A 38 1.16 9.33 -3.82
C VAL A 38 2.68 9.20 -3.78
N ALA A 39 3.26 8.30 -4.57
CA ALA A 39 4.71 8.11 -4.61
C ALA A 39 5.43 9.37 -5.09
N ILE A 40 4.90 10.04 -6.13
CA ILE A 40 5.47 11.28 -6.65
C ILE A 40 5.39 12.39 -5.60
N VAL A 41 4.23 12.57 -4.98
CA VAL A 41 4.04 13.60 -3.95
C VAL A 41 4.91 13.33 -2.73
N ALA A 42 4.95 12.08 -2.27
CA ALA A 42 5.75 11.69 -1.11
C ALA A 42 7.25 11.92 -1.35
N HIS A 43 7.74 11.59 -2.53
CA HIS A 43 9.13 11.83 -2.93
C HIS A 43 9.45 13.33 -2.86
N LEU A 44 8.60 14.16 -3.46
CA LEU A 44 8.80 15.60 -3.45
C LEU A 44 8.77 16.18 -2.03
N LEU A 45 7.81 15.74 -1.21
CA LEU A 45 7.71 16.20 0.18
C LEU A 45 8.95 15.83 0.99
N ALA A 46 9.51 14.64 0.78
CA ALA A 46 10.75 14.23 1.45
C ALA A 46 11.93 15.09 1.03
N VAL A 47 12.03 15.42 -0.27
CA VAL A 47 13.07 16.32 -0.80
C VAL A 47 12.94 17.70 -0.17
N ILE A 48 11.72 18.25 -0.12
CA ILE A 48 11.45 19.56 0.51
C ILE A 48 11.84 19.55 1.99
N LYS A 49 11.44 18.50 2.71
CA LYS A 49 11.76 18.34 4.14
C LYS A 49 13.26 18.37 4.37
N ASN A 50 14.02 17.65 3.56
CA ASN A 50 15.48 17.60 3.69
C ASN A 50 16.14 18.94 3.36
N LYS A 51 15.70 19.58 2.28
CA LYS A 51 16.34 20.77 1.75
C LYS A 51 15.99 22.03 2.56
N LYS A 52 14.75 22.16 3.01
CA LYS A 52 14.25 23.39 3.63
C LYS A 52 14.06 23.28 5.14
N PHE A 53 13.93 22.09 5.69
CA PHE A 53 13.63 21.88 7.09
C PHE A 53 14.63 20.96 7.81
N GLN A 54 15.80 20.76 7.18
CA GLN A 54 16.91 19.99 7.77
C GLN A 54 16.55 18.56 8.12
N GLY A 55 15.65 17.95 7.35
CA GLY A 55 15.28 16.54 7.52
C GLY A 55 16.39 15.62 7.00
N ASN A 56 16.27 14.34 7.37
CA ASN A 56 17.18 13.29 6.92
C ASN A 56 16.39 12.06 6.48
N ILE A 57 15.50 12.27 5.51
CA ILE A 57 14.63 11.23 4.97
C ILE A 57 15.24 10.74 3.65
N ASN A 58 15.18 9.46 3.38
CA ASN A 58 15.55 8.93 2.07
C ASN A 58 14.34 9.06 1.12
N PRO A 59 14.37 10.01 0.15
CA PRO A 59 13.20 10.25 -0.71
C PRO A 59 12.86 9.05 -1.59
N ASP A 60 13.87 8.32 -2.07
CA ASP A 60 13.67 7.15 -2.93
C ASP A 60 12.98 6.03 -2.17
N ARG A 61 13.36 5.84 -0.90
CA ARG A 61 12.74 4.85 -0.02
C ARG A 61 11.28 5.18 0.24
N VAL A 62 10.98 6.44 0.51
CA VAL A 62 9.60 6.91 0.75
C VAL A 62 8.74 6.66 -0.47
N ALA A 63 9.25 6.98 -1.68
CA ALA A 63 8.52 6.72 -2.92
C ALA A 63 8.24 5.24 -3.12
N THR A 64 9.22 4.38 -2.84
CA THR A 64 9.06 2.93 -2.96
C THR A 64 7.99 2.40 -2.00
N ILE A 65 8.02 2.83 -0.74
CA ILE A 65 7.00 2.45 0.25
C ILE A 65 5.61 2.87 -0.23
N ALA A 66 5.49 4.09 -0.77
CA ALA A 66 4.21 4.60 -1.27
C ALA A 66 3.66 3.77 -2.43
N LEU A 67 4.51 3.22 -3.29
CA LEU A 67 4.06 2.35 -4.38
C LEU A 67 3.37 1.08 -3.88
N TYR A 68 3.73 0.60 -2.70
CA TYR A 68 3.20 -0.63 -2.11
C TYR A 68 2.20 -0.40 -0.98
N HIS A 69 1.87 0.86 -0.64
CA HIS A 69 1.05 1.13 0.54
C HIS A 69 -0.38 0.59 0.45
N GLU A 70 -0.87 0.35 -0.76
CA GLU A 70 -2.20 -0.23 -0.99
C GLU A 70 -2.14 -1.71 -1.39
N ALA A 71 -0.99 -2.36 -1.21
CA ALA A 71 -0.80 -3.75 -1.64
C ALA A 71 -1.79 -4.71 -0.97
N SER A 72 -2.17 -4.45 0.29
CA SER A 72 -3.15 -5.27 1.01
C SER A 72 -4.52 -5.29 0.33
N GLU A 73 -4.90 -4.20 -0.32
CA GLU A 73 -6.21 -4.09 -0.98
C GLU A 73 -6.37 -5.05 -2.16
N THR A 74 -5.27 -5.59 -2.70
CA THR A 74 -5.35 -6.61 -3.74
C THR A 74 -6.03 -7.89 -3.23
N ARG A 75 -6.12 -8.07 -1.90
CA ARG A 75 -6.73 -9.21 -1.24
C ARG A 75 -8.21 -9.01 -0.92
N TYR A 76 -8.62 -7.78 -0.56
CA TYR A 76 -10.00 -7.52 -0.10
C TYR A 76 -10.68 -6.32 -0.76
N GLY A 77 -9.98 -5.56 -1.59
CA GLY A 77 -10.53 -4.37 -2.26
C GLY A 77 -10.42 -3.12 -1.41
N ASP A 78 -10.92 -2.00 -1.96
CA ASP A 78 -10.96 -0.70 -1.27
C ASP A 78 -12.25 -0.61 -0.46
N ILE A 79 -12.13 -0.59 0.86
CA ILE A 79 -13.27 -0.49 1.78
C ILE A 79 -13.49 0.98 2.12
N VAL A 80 -14.73 1.44 1.96
CA VAL A 80 -15.09 2.84 2.24
C VAL A 80 -14.87 3.18 3.72
N SER A 81 -14.37 4.41 3.97
CA SER A 81 -14.01 4.84 5.32
C SER A 81 -15.15 4.78 6.34
N PRO A 82 -16.41 5.15 6.00
CA PRO A 82 -17.49 5.01 6.96
C PRO A 82 -17.71 3.59 7.49
N THR A 83 -17.48 2.58 6.66
CA THR A 83 -17.54 1.17 7.09
C THR A 83 -16.33 0.80 7.92
N LYS A 84 -15.14 1.16 7.44
CA LYS A 84 -13.85 0.81 8.06
C LYS A 84 -13.70 1.41 9.45
N TYR A 85 -14.20 2.62 9.66
CA TYR A 85 -14.07 3.37 10.91
C TYR A 85 -15.42 3.59 11.60
N ALA A 86 -16.39 2.66 11.42
CA ALA A 86 -17.70 2.77 12.01
C ALA A 86 -17.65 2.83 13.55
N ASN A 87 -16.73 2.09 14.17
CA ASN A 87 -16.42 2.19 15.59
C ASN A 87 -14.98 1.69 15.84
N ALA A 88 -14.50 1.87 17.07
CA ALA A 88 -13.12 1.52 17.42
C ALA A 88 -12.84 0.03 17.30
N GLU A 89 -13.80 -0.81 17.59
CA GLU A 89 -13.65 -2.27 17.48
C GLU A 89 -13.50 -2.70 16.03
N ILE A 90 -14.37 -2.21 15.14
CA ILE A 90 -14.30 -2.49 13.71
C ILE A 90 -12.98 -2.00 13.14
N ALA A 91 -12.55 -0.79 13.51
CA ALA A 91 -11.27 -0.24 13.04
C ALA A 91 -10.09 -1.13 13.45
N ARG A 92 -10.08 -1.66 14.67
CA ARG A 92 -9.03 -2.59 15.12
C ARG A 92 -9.04 -3.89 14.33
N GLU A 93 -10.22 -4.44 14.09
CA GLU A 93 -10.35 -5.69 13.32
C GLU A 93 -9.91 -5.48 11.87
N PHE A 94 -10.23 -4.34 11.26
CA PHE A 94 -9.74 -4.02 9.92
C PHE A 94 -8.22 -3.88 9.87
N LYS A 95 -7.60 -3.32 10.91
CA LYS A 95 -6.12 -3.26 10.97
C LYS A 95 -5.50 -4.65 10.99
N LYS A 96 -6.13 -5.60 11.68
CA LYS A 96 -5.68 -6.99 11.68
C LYS A 96 -5.82 -7.62 10.29
N ILE A 97 -6.91 -7.34 9.59
CA ILE A 97 -7.14 -7.82 8.22
C ILE A 97 -6.06 -7.25 7.28
N GLU A 98 -5.79 -5.96 7.38
CA GLU A 98 -4.74 -5.31 6.59
C GLU A 98 -3.38 -5.96 6.83
N TYR A 99 -3.02 -6.16 8.09
CA TYR A 99 -1.76 -6.80 8.47
C TYR A 99 -1.65 -8.22 7.90
N LEU A 100 -2.71 -9.03 8.04
CA LEU A 100 -2.74 -10.39 7.49
C LEU A 100 -2.60 -10.38 5.97
N ALA A 101 -3.27 -9.45 5.29
CA ALA A 101 -3.18 -9.31 3.84
C ALA A 101 -1.77 -8.89 3.40
N GLU A 102 -1.14 -7.97 4.13
CA GLU A 102 0.24 -7.57 3.90
C GLU A 102 1.21 -8.75 4.06
N LYS A 103 1.01 -9.55 5.11
CA LYS A 103 1.82 -10.75 5.36
C LYS A 103 1.64 -11.79 4.26
N GLU A 104 0.41 -12.01 3.80
CA GLU A 104 0.16 -12.93 2.69
C GLU A 104 0.84 -12.45 1.40
N CYS A 105 0.80 -11.14 1.15
CA CYS A 105 1.48 -10.54 0.01
C CYS A 105 3.00 -10.78 0.09
N LEU A 106 3.58 -10.55 1.26
CA LEU A 106 5.00 -10.78 1.51
C LEU A 106 5.36 -12.25 1.33
N ASP A 107 4.55 -13.16 1.89
CA ASP A 107 4.78 -14.60 1.82
C ASP A 107 4.68 -15.16 0.39
N SER A 108 4.02 -14.43 -0.52
CA SER A 108 3.94 -14.83 -1.92
C SER A 108 5.24 -14.61 -2.70
N LEU A 109 6.18 -13.85 -2.13
CA LEU A 109 7.54 -13.71 -2.67
C LEU A 109 8.39 -14.94 -2.33
N PRO A 110 9.41 -15.25 -3.17
CA PRO A 110 10.44 -16.20 -2.76
C PRO A 110 11.06 -15.80 -1.43
N GLU A 111 11.35 -16.78 -0.59
CA GLU A 111 11.86 -16.56 0.77
C GLU A 111 13.09 -15.64 0.80
N GLU A 112 13.97 -15.79 -0.18
CA GLU A 112 15.21 -15.01 -0.30
C GLU A 112 14.99 -13.50 -0.49
N PHE A 113 13.78 -13.08 -0.90
CA PHE A 113 13.44 -11.67 -1.11
C PHE A 113 12.58 -11.08 0.00
N GLN A 114 12.04 -11.89 0.90
CA GLN A 114 11.07 -11.43 1.89
C GLN A 114 11.63 -10.39 2.85
N ASP A 115 12.86 -10.53 3.28
CA ASP A 115 13.50 -9.58 4.19
C ASP A 115 13.69 -8.19 3.54
N ILE A 116 13.91 -8.16 2.22
CA ILE A 116 14.05 -6.89 1.47
C ILE A 116 12.71 -6.16 1.40
N PHE A 117 11.61 -6.90 1.20
CA PHE A 117 10.28 -6.33 1.00
C PHE A 117 9.48 -6.14 2.30
N ALA A 118 9.90 -6.72 3.40
CA ALA A 118 9.13 -6.69 4.65
C ALA A 118 8.79 -5.27 5.10
N ASP A 119 9.77 -4.37 5.12
CA ASP A 119 9.59 -2.98 5.57
C ASP A 119 8.87 -2.11 4.53
N ILE A 120 8.73 -2.60 3.31
CA ILE A 120 8.06 -1.89 2.22
C ILE A 120 6.58 -2.23 2.20
N ILE A 121 6.24 -3.50 2.38
CA ILE A 121 4.88 -4.01 2.24
C ILE A 121 4.10 -3.95 3.54
N VAL A 122 4.74 -4.30 4.67
CA VAL A 122 4.09 -4.27 5.98
C VAL A 122 4.13 -2.85 6.53
N GLN A 123 2.97 -2.24 6.68
CA GLN A 123 2.80 -0.81 6.98
C GLN A 123 2.34 -0.59 8.43
N ASP A 124 2.73 -1.43 9.35
CA ASP A 124 2.21 -1.44 10.72
C ASP A 124 2.70 -0.27 11.60
N ASN A 125 3.70 0.46 11.16
CA ASN A 125 4.29 1.57 11.93
C ASN A 125 4.03 2.94 11.32
N VAL A 126 2.98 3.07 10.56
CA VAL A 126 2.66 4.34 9.89
C VAL A 126 1.62 5.11 10.66
#